data_ffe606549eceec78f6371a2c95ea1228
#
_entry.id   ffe606549eceec78f6371a2c95ea1228
#
_cell.length_a   1.000
_cell.length_b   1.000
_cell.length_c   1.000
_cell.angle_alpha   90.00
_cell.angle_beta   90.00
_cell.angle_gamma   90.00
#
_symmetry.space_group_name_H-M   'P 1'
#
loop_
_entity.id
_entity.type
_entity.pdbx_description
1 polymer ?
#
loop_
_entity_poly.entity_id
_entity_poly.type
_entity_poly.pdbx_seq_one_letter_code
_entity_poly.pdbx_strand_id
1 'polypeptide(L)'
;MRHSGHFDLESCAVLGVGIGEPGCVCATLLGNRVPRTFTYRTPFFAGKAAVAHCLVFPVWMPVLNLFLIVHIYRTAKHELHLECAKAECDIVRKESEICKTRYPILLVHGIFFRDWQLFNYWGRIPAELQKNGAVIFYGKQQSAQSISESARELAAQIKAICTETGAEKVNIIAHSKGGLDCRCAMQDYGVSQYVASLTTINTPHHGCAFVDDLLRKVPDKTARWIADRYNKLFLKLGDDHPDFLAGVRELTDESCRKFHAAHPCLPNVYYQCVMSRMHSAFSAPFPLWLGYLLNKRCAGENDGLVPVSSAKMENVPLLMVPDAKRRGISHGDMIDLNRENIPGFDVREWYVQLVQQLKQKGF
;
A
#
# COMPACT_ATOMS: atom_id res chain seq x y z
N MET A 1 4.04 10.48 -28.38
CA MET A 1 4.02 11.73 -27.61
C MET A 1 4.26 11.35 -26.15
N ARG A 2 5.41 11.77 -25.62
CA ARG A 2 5.81 11.44 -24.24
C ARG A 2 5.16 12.46 -23.31
N HIS A 3 4.21 12.05 -22.49
CA HIS A 3 3.79 12.83 -21.33
C HIS A 3 4.57 12.36 -20.10
N SER A 4 5.66 13.06 -19.83
CA SER A 4 6.32 13.04 -18.53
C SER A 4 5.45 13.86 -17.57
N GLY A 5 4.68 13.21 -16.72
CA GLY A 5 3.96 13.87 -15.65
C GLY A 5 4.94 14.40 -14.61
N HIS A 6 5.40 15.61 -14.77
CA HIS A 6 6.02 16.38 -13.71
C HIS A 6 4.96 16.65 -12.64
N PHE A 7 5.28 16.31 -11.42
CA PHE A 7 4.51 16.69 -10.24
C PHE A 7 4.70 18.20 -10.06
N ASP A 8 3.74 18.96 -10.54
CA ASP A 8 3.80 20.42 -10.49
C ASP A 8 3.03 20.89 -9.27
N LEU A 9 3.73 21.50 -8.32
CA LEU A 9 3.12 22.22 -7.20
C LEU A 9 2.26 23.40 -7.70
N GLU A 10 2.38 23.77 -8.97
CA GLU A 10 1.59 24.81 -9.60
C GLU A 10 0.12 24.45 -9.83
N SER A 11 -0.27 23.17 -9.78
CA SER A 11 -1.69 22.80 -9.90
C SER A 11 -2.56 23.26 -8.72
N CYS A 12 -1.96 23.68 -7.61
CA CYS A 12 -2.69 24.36 -6.52
C CYS A 12 -2.85 25.87 -6.79
N ALA A 13 -2.03 26.45 -7.67
CA ALA A 13 -2.05 27.89 -7.97
C ALA A 13 -3.17 28.32 -8.92
N VAL A 14 -3.83 27.41 -9.60
CA VAL A 14 -4.91 27.70 -10.57
C VAL A 14 -6.20 28.18 -9.88
N LEU A 15 -6.31 28.10 -8.54
CA LEU A 15 -7.48 28.57 -7.79
C LEU A 15 -7.32 29.98 -7.17
N GLY A 16 -6.33 30.77 -7.61
CA GLY A 16 -6.29 32.20 -7.30
C GLY A 16 -6.02 32.56 -5.84
N VAL A 17 -5.48 31.65 -5.04
CA VAL A 17 -5.06 31.96 -3.66
C VAL A 17 -3.61 32.44 -3.71
N GLY A 18 -3.40 33.75 -3.54
CA GLY A 18 -2.08 34.34 -3.47
C GLY A 18 -1.24 33.70 -2.37
N ILE A 19 -0.11 33.12 -2.74
CA ILE A 19 0.86 32.52 -1.82
C ILE A 19 1.56 33.68 -1.10
N GLY A 20 1.07 34.07 0.09
CA GLY A 20 1.85 34.81 1.06
C GLY A 20 2.97 33.92 1.60
N GLU A 21 4.08 34.53 2.01
CA GLU A 21 5.28 33.81 2.47
C GLU A 21 4.95 32.65 3.43
N PRO A 22 5.53 31.45 3.24
CA PRO A 22 5.16 30.21 3.98
C PRO A 22 5.27 30.28 5.50
N GLY A 23 5.96 31.27 6.04
CA GLY A 23 6.15 31.45 7.48
C GLY A 23 4.94 32.03 8.23
N CYS A 24 4.02 32.72 7.54
CA CYS A 24 2.96 33.49 8.21
C CYS A 24 1.69 32.67 8.46
N VAL A 25 1.35 31.73 7.56
CA VAL A 25 0.11 30.93 7.64
C VAL A 25 0.21 29.88 8.73
N CYS A 26 1.38 29.27 8.91
CA CYS A 26 1.60 28.27 9.97
C CYS A 26 1.49 28.88 11.37
N ALA A 27 1.91 30.12 11.56
CA ALA A 27 1.79 30.82 12.86
C ALA A 27 0.33 31.18 13.23
N THR A 28 -0.50 31.45 12.23
CA THR A 28 -1.92 31.82 12.45
C THR A 28 -2.78 30.59 12.70
N LEU A 29 -2.48 29.44 12.10
CA LEU A 29 -3.16 28.16 12.35
C LEU A 29 -2.76 27.56 13.71
N LEU A 30 -1.54 27.79 14.19
CA LEU A 30 -1.08 27.37 15.51
C LEU A 30 -1.70 28.17 16.66
N GLY A 31 -2.26 29.34 16.40
CA GLY A 31 -2.82 30.24 17.42
C GLY A 31 -4.19 29.84 17.97
N ASN A 32 -5.06 29.14 17.24
CA ASN A 32 -6.42 29.00 17.71
C ASN A 32 -7.24 27.76 17.33
N ARG A 33 -6.76 26.63 17.10
CA ARG A 33 -7.52 25.35 16.93
C ARG A 33 -6.83 24.34 16.01
N VAL A 34 -5.59 24.03 16.27
CA VAL A 34 -5.07 22.74 15.80
C VAL A 34 -5.66 21.68 16.74
N PRO A 35 -6.48 20.74 16.27
CA PRO A 35 -6.94 19.65 17.12
C PRO A 35 -5.73 18.97 17.74
N ARG A 36 -5.71 18.77 19.04
CA ARG A 36 -4.61 18.09 19.78
C ARG A 36 -4.20 16.73 19.23
N THR A 37 -4.94 16.21 18.25
CA THR A 37 -4.65 14.98 17.51
C THR A 37 -3.58 15.13 16.43
N PHE A 38 -3.25 16.35 16.00
CA PHE A 38 -2.30 16.58 14.91
C PHE A 38 -0.83 16.49 15.34
N THR A 39 -0.54 16.74 16.62
CA THR A 39 0.82 16.88 17.13
C THR A 39 1.50 15.56 17.52
N TYR A 40 0.81 14.40 17.60
CA TYR A 40 1.37 13.28 18.35
C TYR A 40 1.19 11.88 17.80
N ARG A 41 0.82 11.67 16.55
CA ARG A 41 0.65 10.31 16.05
C ARG A 41 1.31 10.03 14.71
N THR A 42 2.59 10.27 14.63
CA THR A 42 3.46 9.40 13.86
C THR A 42 4.30 8.60 14.86
N PRO A 43 3.85 7.38 15.27
CA PRO A 43 4.66 6.49 16.12
C PRO A 43 6.04 6.23 15.51
N PHE A 44 6.16 6.46 14.21
CA PHE A 44 7.38 6.32 13.44
C PHE A 44 8.39 7.46 13.65
N PHE A 45 7.92 8.69 13.86
CA PHE A 45 8.83 9.78 14.20
C PHE A 45 9.48 9.54 15.55
N ALA A 46 8.68 9.06 16.52
CA ALA A 46 9.21 8.58 17.80
C ALA A 46 10.12 7.37 17.61
N GLY A 47 9.80 6.46 16.66
CA GLY A 47 10.63 5.30 16.33
C GLY A 47 11.95 5.66 15.65
N LYS A 48 11.95 6.54 14.64
CA LYS A 48 13.20 7.03 13.99
C LYS A 48 14.05 7.86 14.96
N ALA A 49 13.41 8.71 15.76
CA ALA A 49 14.11 9.43 16.81
C ALA A 49 14.64 8.47 17.89
N ALA A 50 13.89 7.43 18.27
CA ALA A 50 14.35 6.41 19.21
C ALA A 50 15.46 5.53 18.62
N VAL A 51 15.37 5.13 17.36
CA VAL A 51 16.44 4.40 16.66
C VAL A 51 17.68 5.29 16.49
N ALA A 52 17.51 6.58 16.18
CA ALA A 52 18.59 7.54 16.19
C ALA A 52 19.20 7.74 17.59
N HIS A 53 18.39 7.64 18.64
CA HIS A 53 18.89 7.64 20.03
C HIS A 53 19.57 6.33 20.41
N CYS A 54 19.16 5.20 19.86
CA CYS A 54 19.81 3.89 20.07
C CYS A 54 21.12 3.74 19.28
N LEU A 55 21.30 4.52 18.22
CA LEU A 55 22.59 4.74 17.55
C LEU A 55 23.43 5.79 18.27
N VAL A 56 23.23 5.97 19.57
CA VAL A 56 23.93 6.94 20.40
C VAL A 56 25.42 6.67 20.31
N PHE A 57 26.07 7.50 19.54
CA PHE A 57 27.48 7.70 19.71
C PHE A 57 27.74 8.07 21.19
N PRO A 58 28.73 7.47 21.81
CA PRO A 58 29.01 7.74 23.19
C PRO A 58 29.03 9.24 23.47
N VAL A 59 28.56 9.67 24.65
CA VAL A 59 28.44 11.08 25.05
C VAL A 59 29.73 11.90 24.85
N TRP A 60 30.89 11.23 24.77
CA TRP A 60 32.21 11.82 24.49
C TRP A 60 32.45 12.17 23.00
N MET A 61 31.49 11.93 22.09
CA MET A 61 31.58 12.34 20.67
C MET A 61 30.67 13.55 20.38
N PRO A 62 30.92 14.74 20.91
CA PRO A 62 29.99 15.88 20.82
C PRO A 62 29.74 16.35 19.40
N VAL A 63 30.73 16.26 18.52
CA VAL A 63 30.58 16.66 17.10
C VAL A 63 29.61 15.76 16.36
N LEU A 64 29.69 14.44 16.55
CA LEU A 64 28.76 13.49 15.93
C LEU A 64 27.32 13.65 16.46
N ASN A 65 27.19 13.90 17.77
CA ASN A 65 25.89 14.20 18.37
C ASN A 65 25.31 15.51 17.84
N LEU A 66 26.10 16.52 17.57
CA LEU A 66 25.65 17.76 16.96
C LEU A 66 25.15 17.51 15.53
N PHE A 67 25.86 16.74 14.72
CA PHE A 67 25.39 16.34 13.38
C PHE A 67 24.06 15.57 13.44
N LEU A 68 23.92 14.66 14.40
CA LEU A 68 22.70 13.91 14.62
C LEU A 68 21.52 14.83 14.98
N ILE A 69 21.72 15.76 15.91
CA ILE A 69 20.71 16.76 16.30
C ILE A 69 20.30 17.62 15.12
N VAL A 70 21.27 18.12 14.33
CA VAL A 70 20.97 18.90 13.13
C VAL A 70 20.20 18.06 12.09
N HIS A 71 20.58 16.79 11.91
CA HIS A 71 19.87 15.89 11.01
C HIS A 71 18.43 15.66 11.48
N ILE A 72 18.22 15.34 12.74
CA ILE A 72 16.88 15.16 13.33
C ILE A 72 16.04 16.43 13.17
N TYR A 73 16.61 17.59 13.49
CA TYR A 73 15.92 18.87 13.35
C TYR A 73 15.50 19.16 11.90
N ARG A 74 16.41 18.95 10.93
CA ARG A 74 16.12 19.15 9.51
C ARG A 74 15.04 18.19 9.01
N THR A 75 15.10 16.93 9.42
CA THR A 75 14.08 15.92 9.09
C THR A 75 12.74 16.31 9.68
N ALA A 76 12.70 16.67 10.98
CA ALA A 76 11.48 17.10 11.64
C ALA A 76 10.86 18.33 10.98
N LYS A 77 11.68 19.31 10.64
CA LYS A 77 11.23 20.52 9.95
C LYS A 77 10.66 20.21 8.57
N HIS A 78 11.31 19.33 7.81
CA HIS A 78 10.84 18.92 6.49
C HIS A 78 9.51 18.18 6.58
N GLU A 79 9.38 17.21 7.50
CA GLU A 79 8.13 16.48 7.74
C GLU A 79 6.99 17.42 8.14
N LEU A 80 7.26 18.39 9.02
CA LEU A 80 6.28 19.39 9.42
C LEU A 80 5.78 20.22 8.21
N HIS A 81 6.68 20.67 7.34
CA HIS A 81 6.29 21.42 6.14
C HIS A 81 5.40 20.58 5.20
N LEU A 82 5.75 19.31 4.99
CA LEU A 82 4.95 18.42 4.15
C LEU A 82 3.55 18.21 4.73
N GLU A 83 3.44 17.97 6.03
CA GLU A 83 2.14 17.77 6.68
C GLU A 83 1.31 19.06 6.71
N CYS A 84 1.91 20.23 6.85
CA CYS A 84 1.22 21.51 6.76
C CYS A 84 0.67 21.75 5.34
N ALA A 85 1.50 21.59 4.31
CA ALA A 85 1.08 21.74 2.93
C ALA A 85 -0.05 20.77 2.56
N LYS A 86 0.02 19.53 3.05
CA LYS A 86 -1.04 18.55 2.86
C LYS A 86 -2.33 18.96 3.57
N ALA A 87 -2.25 19.45 4.79
CA ALA A 87 -3.42 19.95 5.52
C ALA A 87 -4.11 21.12 4.81
N GLU A 88 -3.34 22.01 4.19
CA GLU A 88 -3.87 23.09 3.37
C GLU A 88 -4.60 22.56 2.13
N CYS A 89 -4.02 21.60 1.42
CA CYS A 89 -4.69 20.92 0.30
C CYS A 89 -5.99 20.23 0.75
N ASP A 90 -6.00 19.56 1.90
CA ASP A 90 -7.18 18.89 2.43
C ASP A 90 -8.32 19.88 2.76
N ILE A 91 -7.99 21.07 3.27
CA ILE A 91 -8.97 22.14 3.54
C ILE A 91 -9.63 22.59 2.24
N VAL A 92 -8.83 22.89 1.21
CA VAL A 92 -9.32 23.33 -0.10
C VAL A 92 -10.19 22.26 -0.78
N ARG A 93 -9.82 20.99 -0.63
CA ARG A 93 -10.51 19.84 -1.25
C ARG A 93 -11.74 19.37 -0.50
N LYS A 94 -11.92 19.77 0.76
CA LYS A 94 -12.97 19.24 1.64
C LYS A 94 -14.37 19.32 1.03
N GLU A 95 -14.69 20.43 0.40
CA GLU A 95 -16.01 20.64 -0.21
C GLU A 95 -16.19 19.91 -1.53
N SER A 96 -15.10 19.56 -2.21
CA SER A 96 -15.13 18.89 -3.53
C SER A 96 -15.35 17.39 -3.43
N GLU A 97 -15.14 16.79 -2.25
CA GLU A 97 -15.27 15.35 -2.01
C GLU A 97 -14.69 14.50 -3.15
N ILE A 98 -13.44 14.80 -3.56
CA ILE A 98 -12.85 14.26 -4.79
C ILE A 98 -12.73 12.73 -4.81
N CYS A 99 -12.73 12.10 -3.62
CA CYS A 99 -12.70 10.64 -3.47
C CYS A 99 -14.09 10.04 -3.19
N LYS A 100 -15.17 10.79 -3.26
CA LYS A 100 -16.54 10.27 -3.13
C LYS A 100 -16.95 9.57 -4.41
N THR A 101 -16.66 8.28 -4.46
CA THR A 101 -17.03 7.37 -5.54
C THR A 101 -18.51 6.97 -5.45
N ARG A 102 -19.08 6.50 -6.59
CA ARG A 102 -20.46 5.98 -6.63
C ARG A 102 -20.63 4.77 -5.71
N TYR A 103 -19.63 3.91 -5.63
CA TYR A 103 -19.65 2.70 -4.83
C TYR A 103 -18.59 2.78 -3.72
N PRO A 104 -18.82 2.17 -2.54
CA PRO A 104 -17.84 2.15 -1.46
C PRO A 104 -16.56 1.42 -1.91
N ILE A 105 -15.45 1.77 -1.27
CA ILE A 105 -14.15 1.19 -1.55
C ILE A 105 -13.86 0.09 -0.53
N LEU A 106 -13.52 -1.10 -1.03
CA LEU A 106 -13.02 -2.21 -0.23
C LEU A 106 -11.50 -2.31 -0.41
N LEU A 107 -10.75 -2.05 0.65
CA LEU A 107 -9.29 -2.22 0.70
C LEU A 107 -8.96 -3.65 1.12
N VAL A 108 -8.31 -4.42 0.24
CA VAL A 108 -7.99 -5.84 0.47
C VAL A 108 -6.48 -6.01 0.64
N HIS A 109 -6.07 -6.46 1.83
CA HIS A 109 -4.67 -6.70 2.17
C HIS A 109 -4.10 -7.96 1.50
N GLY A 110 -2.76 -8.06 1.50
CA GLY A 110 -2.05 -9.24 1.03
C GLY A 110 -1.73 -10.24 2.15
N ILE A 111 -0.72 -11.08 1.90
CA ILE A 111 -0.14 -11.97 2.90
C ILE A 111 0.67 -11.16 3.93
N PHE A 112 0.88 -11.67 5.13
CA PHE A 112 1.69 -11.19 6.26
C PHE A 112 0.99 -10.31 7.30
N PHE A 113 0.06 -9.43 6.97
CA PHE A 113 -0.56 -8.57 7.98
C PHE A 113 -2.04 -8.37 7.70
N ARG A 114 -2.81 -8.38 8.76
CA ARG A 114 -4.22 -8.02 8.79
C ARG A 114 -4.36 -6.68 9.50
N ASP A 115 -5.38 -5.91 9.17
CA ASP A 115 -5.73 -4.72 9.95
C ASP A 115 -6.15 -5.14 11.36
N TRP A 116 -5.26 -4.95 12.33
CA TRP A 116 -5.52 -5.19 13.74
C TRP A 116 -5.47 -3.86 14.50
N GLN A 117 -6.11 -3.80 15.68
CA GLN A 117 -6.28 -2.54 16.44
C GLN A 117 -5.00 -1.73 16.65
N LEU A 118 -3.82 -2.36 16.59
CA LEU A 118 -2.51 -1.73 16.77
C LEU A 118 -1.69 -1.62 15.48
N PHE A 119 -2.00 -2.39 14.43
CA PHE A 119 -1.28 -2.41 13.16
C PHE A 119 -2.26 -2.19 12.00
N ASN A 120 -2.27 -0.98 11.46
CA ASN A 120 -3.01 -0.66 10.25
C ASN A 120 -2.15 -1.02 9.04
N TYR A 121 -2.59 -2.02 8.28
CA TYR A 121 -1.94 -2.48 7.05
C TYR A 121 -1.74 -1.35 6.04
N TRP A 122 -2.75 -0.51 5.88
CA TRP A 122 -2.78 0.56 4.89
C TRP A 122 -2.20 1.89 5.37
N GLY A 123 -1.51 1.91 6.50
CA GLY A 123 -0.84 3.10 7.03
C GLY A 123 -1.78 4.31 7.19
N ARG A 124 -1.43 5.43 6.55
CA ARG A 124 -2.17 6.69 6.57
C ARG A 124 -3.17 6.84 5.41
N ILE A 125 -3.13 5.93 4.44
CA ILE A 125 -3.91 5.99 3.19
C ILE A 125 -5.42 6.09 3.45
N PRO A 126 -6.06 5.22 4.28
CA PRO A 126 -7.50 5.27 4.46
C PRO A 126 -7.99 6.58 5.07
N ALA A 127 -7.26 7.09 6.06
CA ALA A 127 -7.61 8.37 6.69
C ALA A 127 -7.57 9.53 5.69
N GLU A 128 -6.63 9.49 4.75
CA GLU A 128 -6.50 10.48 3.70
C GLU A 128 -7.66 10.41 2.69
N LEU A 129 -8.01 9.21 2.26
CA LEU A 129 -9.13 9.00 1.35
C LEU A 129 -10.47 9.42 1.99
N GLN A 130 -10.67 9.09 3.28
CA GLN A 130 -11.88 9.46 4.03
C GLN A 130 -12.00 10.98 4.20
N LYS A 131 -10.92 11.70 4.45
CA LYS A 131 -10.91 13.18 4.48
C LYS A 131 -11.39 13.78 3.16
N ASN A 132 -11.13 13.10 2.05
CA ASN A 132 -11.53 13.50 0.71
C ASN A 132 -12.88 12.88 0.25
N GLY A 133 -13.69 12.34 1.18
CA GLY A 133 -15.07 11.90 0.96
C GLY A 133 -15.25 10.43 0.62
N ALA A 134 -14.20 9.59 0.67
CA ALA A 134 -14.33 8.17 0.39
C ALA A 134 -15.03 7.41 1.53
N VAL A 135 -15.88 6.46 1.17
CA VAL A 135 -16.46 5.45 2.08
C VAL A 135 -15.61 4.18 1.97
N ILE A 136 -14.96 3.79 3.07
CA ILE A 136 -13.93 2.73 3.06
C ILE A 136 -14.33 1.57 3.95
N PHE A 137 -14.20 0.37 3.42
CA PHE A 137 -14.24 -0.91 4.11
C PHE A 137 -12.90 -1.62 3.99
N TYR A 138 -12.61 -2.51 4.93
CA TYR A 138 -11.37 -3.29 4.97
C TYR A 138 -11.66 -4.76 4.77
N GLY A 139 -10.85 -5.44 3.98
CA GLY A 139 -10.85 -6.89 3.87
C GLY A 139 -10.53 -7.53 5.22
N LYS A 140 -11.38 -8.49 5.63
CA LYS A 140 -11.24 -9.22 6.89
C LYS A 140 -10.84 -10.68 6.70
N GLN A 141 -10.48 -11.04 5.45
CA GLN A 141 -9.98 -12.37 5.13
C GLN A 141 -8.72 -12.67 5.95
N GLN A 142 -8.48 -13.95 6.20
CA GLN A 142 -7.27 -14.37 6.89
C GLN A 142 -6.03 -14.08 6.02
N SER A 143 -4.98 -13.58 6.64
CA SER A 143 -3.79 -13.11 5.91
C SER A 143 -2.86 -14.24 5.47
N ALA A 144 -2.85 -15.35 6.19
CA ALA A 144 -2.00 -16.52 5.95
C ALA A 144 -2.83 -17.75 5.59
N GLN A 145 -3.58 -17.67 4.49
CA GLN A 145 -4.41 -18.76 3.99
C GLN A 145 -4.25 -18.95 2.48
N SER A 146 -4.79 -20.06 1.96
CA SER A 146 -4.89 -20.30 0.53
C SER A 146 -5.73 -19.21 -0.15
N ILE A 147 -5.54 -19.03 -1.46
CA ILE A 147 -6.34 -18.09 -2.27
C ILE A 147 -7.84 -18.42 -2.15
N SER A 148 -8.19 -19.72 -2.22
CA SER A 148 -9.58 -20.16 -2.19
C SER A 148 -10.26 -19.83 -0.85
N GLU A 149 -9.62 -20.10 0.29
CA GLU A 149 -10.20 -19.79 1.61
C GLU A 149 -10.34 -18.28 1.81
N SER A 150 -9.31 -17.50 1.49
CA SER A 150 -9.38 -16.03 1.54
C SER A 150 -10.47 -15.47 0.63
N ALA A 151 -10.63 -16.05 -0.56
CA ALA A 151 -11.66 -15.67 -1.52
C ALA A 151 -13.08 -15.95 -1.02
N ARG A 152 -13.30 -17.08 -0.35
CA ARG A 152 -14.59 -17.44 0.26
C ARG A 152 -15.02 -16.39 1.29
N GLU A 153 -14.10 -15.99 2.17
CA GLU A 153 -14.37 -14.96 3.18
C GLU A 153 -14.64 -13.59 2.56
N LEU A 154 -13.84 -13.20 1.55
CA LEU A 154 -14.05 -11.96 0.81
C LEU A 154 -15.39 -11.93 0.09
N ALA A 155 -15.82 -13.05 -0.52
CA ALA A 155 -17.09 -13.13 -1.21
C ALA A 155 -18.28 -12.89 -0.25
N ALA A 156 -18.21 -13.45 0.96
CA ALA A 156 -19.21 -13.19 1.99
C ALA A 156 -19.20 -11.71 2.42
N GLN A 157 -18.03 -11.14 2.58
CA GLN A 157 -17.86 -9.76 3.00
C GLN A 157 -18.34 -8.76 1.94
N ILE A 158 -18.06 -8.98 0.64
CA ILE A 158 -18.54 -8.14 -0.45
C ILE A 158 -20.07 -8.06 -0.43
N LYS A 159 -20.75 -9.21 -0.29
CA LYS A 159 -22.21 -9.26 -0.18
C LYS A 159 -22.72 -8.51 1.05
N ALA A 160 -22.06 -8.68 2.19
CA ALA A 160 -22.42 -7.98 3.43
C ALA A 160 -22.29 -6.46 3.29
N ILE A 161 -21.22 -5.95 2.68
CA ILE A 161 -21.02 -4.52 2.42
C ILE A 161 -22.13 -3.96 1.55
N CYS A 162 -22.47 -4.64 0.45
CA CYS A 162 -23.56 -4.21 -0.43
C CYS A 162 -24.90 -4.17 0.31
N THR A 163 -25.17 -5.16 1.16
CA THR A 163 -26.40 -5.20 1.98
C THR A 163 -26.42 -4.07 3.04
N GLU A 164 -25.33 -3.86 3.75
CA GLU A 164 -25.18 -2.86 4.80
C GLU A 164 -25.30 -1.43 4.26
N THR A 165 -24.68 -1.17 3.12
CA THR A 165 -24.64 0.19 2.54
C THR A 165 -25.79 0.47 1.59
N GLY A 166 -26.53 -0.53 1.15
CA GLY A 166 -27.50 -0.42 0.07
C GLY A 166 -26.87 -0.17 -1.31
N ALA A 167 -25.54 -0.24 -1.43
CA ALA A 167 -24.85 -0.08 -2.70
C ALA A 167 -24.99 -1.33 -3.58
N GLU A 168 -25.19 -1.12 -4.88
CA GLU A 168 -25.26 -2.23 -5.84
C GLU A 168 -23.93 -2.98 -5.96
N LYS A 169 -22.81 -2.27 -5.82
CA LYS A 169 -21.45 -2.78 -6.06
C LYS A 169 -20.44 -2.17 -5.09
N VAL A 170 -19.23 -2.70 -5.13
CA VAL A 170 -18.05 -2.14 -4.46
C VAL A 170 -16.93 -1.86 -5.47
N ASN A 171 -16.07 -0.89 -5.18
CA ASN A 171 -14.78 -0.72 -5.83
C ASN A 171 -13.72 -1.41 -4.98
N ILE A 172 -12.91 -2.29 -5.55
CA ILE A 172 -11.87 -3.00 -4.81
C ILE A 172 -10.50 -2.43 -5.15
N ILE A 173 -9.73 -2.13 -4.12
CA ILE A 173 -8.29 -1.85 -4.23
C ILE A 173 -7.58 -2.93 -3.43
N ALA A 174 -6.88 -3.82 -4.13
CA ALA A 174 -6.25 -4.99 -3.55
C ALA A 174 -4.73 -4.95 -3.70
N HIS A 175 -4.02 -5.24 -2.64
CA HIS A 175 -2.57 -5.28 -2.63
C HIS A 175 -2.04 -6.71 -2.58
N SER A 176 -0.96 -6.97 -3.34
CA SER A 176 -0.22 -8.23 -3.29
C SER A 176 -1.13 -9.45 -3.57
N LYS A 177 -1.05 -10.52 -2.77
CA LYS A 177 -1.91 -11.72 -2.85
C LYS A 177 -3.40 -11.38 -2.87
N GLY A 178 -3.82 -10.30 -2.18
CA GLY A 178 -5.23 -9.89 -2.13
C GLY A 178 -5.86 -9.67 -3.51
N GLY A 179 -5.07 -9.31 -4.53
CA GLY A 179 -5.55 -9.23 -5.91
C GLY A 179 -5.92 -10.59 -6.51
N LEU A 180 -5.21 -11.65 -6.15
CA LEU A 180 -5.54 -13.03 -6.53
C LEU A 180 -6.78 -13.50 -5.78
N ASP A 181 -6.85 -13.25 -4.47
CA ASP A 181 -8.00 -13.58 -3.64
C ASP A 181 -9.30 -12.97 -4.19
N CYS A 182 -9.24 -11.69 -4.61
CA CYS A 182 -10.39 -11.01 -5.22
C CYS A 182 -10.80 -11.63 -6.57
N ARG A 183 -9.86 -12.01 -7.42
CA ARG A 183 -10.17 -12.67 -8.70
C ARG A 183 -10.83 -14.01 -8.49
N CYS A 184 -10.35 -14.82 -7.56
CA CYS A 184 -10.98 -16.07 -7.16
C CYS A 184 -12.38 -15.82 -6.58
N ALA A 185 -12.54 -14.85 -5.67
CA ALA A 185 -13.84 -14.52 -5.09
C ALA A 185 -14.88 -14.17 -6.16
N MET A 186 -14.50 -13.38 -7.16
CA MET A 186 -15.42 -12.97 -8.23
C MET A 186 -15.87 -14.15 -9.12
N GLN A 187 -14.99 -15.09 -9.40
CA GLN A 187 -15.28 -16.19 -10.33
C GLN A 187 -15.82 -17.43 -9.61
N ASP A 188 -15.10 -17.95 -8.64
CA ASP A 188 -15.42 -19.23 -8.00
C ASP A 188 -16.57 -19.10 -6.99
N TYR A 189 -16.73 -17.90 -6.40
CA TYR A 189 -17.81 -17.62 -5.42
C TYR A 189 -18.89 -16.69 -5.96
N GLY A 190 -18.85 -16.35 -7.26
CA GLY A 190 -19.94 -15.72 -8.00
C GLY A 190 -20.31 -14.31 -7.52
N VAL A 191 -19.33 -13.52 -7.05
CA VAL A 191 -19.59 -12.15 -6.54
C VAL A 191 -19.25 -11.05 -7.55
N SER A 192 -18.91 -11.39 -8.78
CA SER A 192 -18.55 -10.40 -9.82
C SER A 192 -19.63 -9.36 -10.09
N GLN A 193 -20.90 -9.71 -9.93
CA GLN A 193 -22.03 -8.79 -10.09
C GLN A 193 -22.05 -7.68 -9.04
N TYR A 194 -21.41 -7.89 -7.89
CA TYR A 194 -21.27 -6.92 -6.81
C TYR A 194 -19.96 -6.12 -6.88
N VAL A 195 -19.15 -6.31 -7.91
CA VAL A 195 -17.87 -5.60 -8.09
C VAL A 195 -17.96 -4.68 -9.31
N ALA A 196 -17.69 -3.40 -9.11
CA ALA A 196 -17.63 -2.41 -10.18
C ALA A 196 -16.24 -2.33 -10.80
N SER A 197 -15.22 -2.28 -9.94
CA SER A 197 -13.83 -2.20 -10.36
C SER A 197 -12.91 -3.00 -9.44
N LEU A 198 -11.83 -3.54 -10.01
CA LEU A 198 -10.72 -4.15 -9.30
C LEU A 198 -9.41 -3.47 -9.71
N THR A 199 -8.82 -2.70 -8.79
CA THR A 199 -7.46 -2.19 -8.91
C THR A 199 -6.52 -3.09 -8.13
N THR A 200 -5.59 -3.75 -8.82
CA THR A 200 -4.55 -4.57 -8.18
C THR A 200 -3.26 -3.79 -8.07
N ILE A 201 -2.64 -3.79 -6.89
CA ILE A 201 -1.41 -3.07 -6.60
C ILE A 201 -0.34 -4.08 -6.21
N ASN A 202 0.75 -4.11 -6.96
CA ASN A 202 1.87 -5.03 -6.74
C ASN A 202 1.42 -6.51 -6.57
N THR A 203 0.40 -6.93 -7.32
CA THR A 203 -0.13 -8.29 -7.28
C THR A 203 0.66 -9.20 -8.20
N PRO A 204 1.13 -10.37 -7.71
CA PRO A 204 1.90 -11.33 -8.52
C PRO A 204 0.97 -12.20 -9.38
N HIS A 205 0.39 -11.64 -10.45
CA HIS A 205 -0.53 -12.37 -11.34
C HIS A 205 0.11 -13.56 -12.06
N HIS A 206 1.44 -13.49 -12.25
CA HIS A 206 2.24 -14.57 -12.86
C HIS A 206 3.25 -15.19 -11.89
N GLY A 207 3.06 -14.98 -10.58
CA GLY A 207 3.89 -15.57 -9.54
C GLY A 207 5.13 -14.76 -9.16
N CYS A 208 5.94 -15.37 -8.32
CA CYS A 208 7.18 -14.80 -7.80
C CYS A 208 8.32 -15.81 -7.99
N ALA A 209 9.11 -15.66 -9.04
CA ALA A 209 10.19 -16.59 -9.40
C ALA A 209 11.15 -16.91 -8.24
N PHE A 210 11.39 -15.95 -7.32
CA PHE A 210 12.24 -16.22 -6.17
C PHE A 210 11.59 -17.18 -5.16
N VAL A 211 10.26 -17.27 -5.13
CA VAL A 211 9.52 -18.21 -4.25
C VAL A 211 9.77 -19.64 -4.71
N ASP A 212 9.75 -19.89 -6.03
CA ASP A 212 10.09 -21.20 -6.61
C ASP A 212 11.52 -21.60 -6.23
N ASP A 213 12.45 -20.65 -6.35
CA ASP A 213 13.86 -20.86 -6.04
C ASP A 213 14.07 -21.15 -4.55
N LEU A 214 13.34 -20.43 -3.68
CA LEU A 214 13.38 -20.61 -2.24
C LEU A 214 12.82 -21.99 -1.83
N LEU A 215 11.65 -22.35 -2.33
CA LEU A 215 11.00 -23.63 -2.01
C LEU A 215 11.79 -24.82 -2.51
N ARG A 216 12.50 -24.68 -3.64
CA ARG A 216 13.37 -25.74 -4.18
C ARG A 216 14.66 -25.92 -3.36
N LYS A 217 15.22 -24.84 -2.81
CA LYS A 217 16.50 -24.87 -2.08
C LYS A 217 16.34 -25.14 -0.59
N VAL A 218 15.21 -24.82 -0.02
CA VAL A 218 14.94 -25.01 1.42
C VAL A 218 14.36 -26.41 1.64
N PRO A 219 15.00 -27.27 2.48
CA PRO A 219 14.47 -28.58 2.81
C PRO A 219 13.06 -28.48 3.42
N ASP A 220 12.18 -29.43 3.08
CA ASP A 220 10.78 -29.44 3.54
C ASP A 220 10.62 -29.30 5.07
N LYS A 221 11.49 -29.95 5.83
CA LYS A 221 11.49 -29.81 7.31
C LYS A 221 11.72 -28.37 7.76
N THR A 222 12.65 -27.69 7.11
CA THR A 222 12.98 -26.28 7.42
C THR A 222 11.85 -25.36 6.98
N ALA A 223 11.27 -25.58 5.81
CA ALA A 223 10.14 -24.81 5.32
C ALA A 223 8.93 -24.93 6.27
N ARG A 224 8.59 -26.13 6.71
CA ARG A 224 7.53 -26.38 7.70
C ARG A 224 7.84 -25.73 9.04
N TRP A 225 9.05 -25.86 9.54
CA TRP A 225 9.45 -25.22 10.81
C TRP A 225 9.32 -23.69 10.75
N ILE A 226 9.71 -23.07 9.62
CA ILE A 226 9.51 -21.64 9.39
C ILE A 226 8.02 -21.32 9.37
N ALA A 227 7.23 -22.06 8.59
CA ALA A 227 5.79 -21.86 8.47
C ALA A 227 5.09 -21.96 9.83
N ASP A 228 5.43 -22.94 10.67
CA ASP A 228 4.88 -23.09 12.02
C ASP A 228 5.16 -21.88 12.92
N ARG A 229 6.33 -21.25 12.76
CA ARG A 229 6.66 -20.02 13.49
C ARG A 229 5.81 -18.85 13.02
N TYR A 230 5.63 -18.70 11.71
CA TYR A 230 4.75 -17.69 11.14
C TYR A 230 3.29 -17.94 11.52
N ASN A 231 2.79 -19.18 11.42
CA ASN A 231 1.42 -19.53 11.82
C ASN A 231 1.15 -19.18 13.29
N LYS A 232 2.09 -19.47 14.19
CA LYS A 232 1.98 -19.06 15.61
C LYS A 232 1.94 -17.54 15.78
N LEU A 233 2.64 -16.79 14.94
CA LEU A 233 2.57 -15.34 14.94
C LEU A 233 1.21 -14.85 14.42
N PHE A 234 0.72 -15.41 13.32
CA PHE A 234 -0.57 -15.04 12.73
C PHE A 234 -1.75 -15.34 13.64
N LEU A 235 -1.73 -16.48 14.35
CA LEU A 235 -2.71 -16.75 15.43
C LEU A 235 -2.74 -15.63 16.48
N LYS A 236 -1.59 -15.12 16.88
CA LYS A 236 -1.51 -13.99 17.83
C LYS A 236 -1.99 -12.67 17.22
N LEU A 237 -1.92 -12.54 15.89
CA LEU A 237 -2.35 -11.36 15.14
C LEU A 237 -3.82 -11.46 14.69
N GLY A 238 -4.55 -12.49 15.10
CA GLY A 238 -5.99 -12.61 14.92
C GLY A 238 -6.44 -13.45 13.73
N ASP A 239 -5.54 -14.19 13.07
CA ASP A 239 -5.92 -15.25 12.13
C ASP A 239 -6.36 -16.48 12.94
N ASP A 240 -7.47 -17.14 12.54
CA ASP A 240 -8.01 -18.28 13.26
C ASP A 240 -7.33 -19.60 12.84
N HIS A 241 -7.04 -19.77 11.56
CA HIS A 241 -6.48 -21.01 10.98
C HIS A 241 -5.39 -20.69 9.94
N PRO A 242 -4.26 -20.06 10.33
CA PRO A 242 -3.23 -19.68 9.37
C PRO A 242 -2.53 -20.90 8.77
N ASP A 243 -2.38 -20.92 7.46
CA ASP A 243 -1.51 -21.82 6.69
C ASP A 243 -0.59 -21.01 5.77
N PHE A 244 0.46 -20.48 6.37
CA PHE A 244 1.44 -19.65 5.66
C PHE A 244 2.09 -20.38 4.48
N LEU A 245 2.39 -21.67 4.65
CA LEU A 245 3.06 -22.45 3.59
C LEU A 245 2.15 -22.69 2.39
N ALA A 246 0.85 -22.95 2.62
CA ALA A 246 -0.12 -23.05 1.55
C ALA A 246 -0.20 -21.75 0.77
N GLY A 247 -0.36 -20.60 1.45
CA GLY A 247 -0.41 -19.29 0.81
C GLY A 247 0.86 -18.97 0.00
N VAL A 248 2.05 -19.32 0.51
CA VAL A 248 3.32 -19.09 -0.22
C VAL A 248 3.46 -20.00 -1.44
N ARG A 249 3.05 -21.28 -1.36
CA ARG A 249 3.10 -22.22 -2.49
C ARG A 249 2.22 -21.80 -3.66
N GLU A 250 1.13 -21.15 -3.39
CA GLU A 250 0.24 -20.60 -4.44
C GLU A 250 0.83 -19.40 -5.18
N LEU A 251 1.89 -18.76 -4.63
CA LEU A 251 2.60 -17.65 -5.28
C LEU A 251 3.76 -18.09 -6.17
N THR A 252 3.95 -19.38 -6.42
CA THR A 252 4.90 -19.89 -7.41
C THR A 252 4.46 -19.55 -8.82
N ASP A 253 5.43 -19.46 -9.76
CA ASP A 253 5.13 -19.14 -11.16
C ASP A 253 4.17 -20.18 -11.78
N GLU A 254 4.34 -21.46 -11.46
CA GLU A 254 3.47 -22.52 -11.97
C GLU A 254 2.05 -22.39 -11.44
N SER A 255 1.89 -22.18 -10.13
CA SER A 255 0.57 -22.04 -9.49
C SER A 255 -0.16 -20.81 -10.00
N CYS A 256 0.52 -19.67 -10.08
CA CYS A 256 -0.06 -18.43 -10.58
C CYS A 256 -0.43 -18.50 -12.06
N ARG A 257 0.37 -19.18 -12.88
CA ARG A 257 0.04 -19.41 -14.31
C ARG A 257 -1.23 -20.24 -14.47
N LYS A 258 -1.35 -21.34 -13.71
CA LYS A 258 -2.59 -22.15 -13.68
C LYS A 258 -3.78 -21.32 -13.22
N PHE A 259 -3.60 -20.56 -12.13
CA PHE A 259 -4.60 -19.65 -11.61
C PHE A 259 -5.03 -18.61 -12.64
N HIS A 260 -4.06 -17.96 -13.30
CA HIS A 260 -4.33 -16.94 -14.31
C HIS A 260 -5.15 -17.46 -15.49
N ALA A 261 -4.84 -18.66 -15.97
CA ALA A 261 -5.58 -19.33 -17.03
C ALA A 261 -7.03 -19.70 -16.63
N ALA A 262 -7.22 -20.09 -15.35
CA ALA A 262 -8.54 -20.41 -14.81
C ALA A 262 -9.41 -19.18 -14.48
N HIS A 263 -8.78 -18.01 -14.24
CA HIS A 263 -9.47 -16.80 -13.79
C HIS A 263 -9.23 -15.62 -14.75
N PRO A 264 -9.78 -15.63 -15.97
CA PRO A 264 -9.67 -14.51 -16.92
C PRO A 264 -10.39 -13.26 -16.39
N CYS A 265 -10.14 -12.11 -17.03
CA CYS A 265 -10.87 -10.88 -16.73
C CYS A 265 -12.34 -11.00 -17.11
N LEU A 266 -13.23 -10.61 -16.22
CA LEU A 266 -14.67 -10.64 -16.45
C LEU A 266 -15.13 -9.34 -17.14
N PRO A 267 -15.99 -9.42 -18.16
CA PRO A 267 -16.36 -8.26 -18.99
C PRO A 267 -17.17 -7.18 -18.25
N ASN A 268 -17.80 -7.55 -17.13
CA ASN A 268 -18.64 -6.65 -16.32
C ASN A 268 -17.88 -5.93 -15.20
N VAL A 269 -16.57 -6.12 -15.10
CA VAL A 269 -15.70 -5.51 -14.07
C VAL A 269 -14.62 -4.68 -14.76
N TYR A 270 -14.41 -3.46 -14.28
CA TYR A 270 -13.27 -2.66 -14.71
C TYR A 270 -11.99 -3.09 -13.98
N TYR A 271 -10.95 -3.40 -14.74
CA TYR A 271 -9.66 -3.83 -14.18
C TYR A 271 -8.56 -2.77 -14.39
N GLN A 272 -7.71 -2.64 -13.39
CA GLN A 272 -6.52 -1.80 -13.42
C GLN A 272 -5.39 -2.48 -12.67
N CYS A 273 -4.22 -2.58 -13.29
CA CYS A 273 -3.01 -3.10 -12.65
C CYS A 273 -2.05 -1.96 -12.35
N VAL A 274 -1.52 -1.94 -11.16
CA VAL A 274 -0.51 -0.97 -10.70
C VAL A 274 0.71 -1.70 -10.22
N MET A 275 1.89 -1.18 -10.56
CA MET A 275 3.16 -1.73 -10.12
C MET A 275 4.16 -0.65 -9.77
N SER A 276 4.84 -0.85 -8.66
CA SER A 276 5.99 -0.05 -8.23
C SER A 276 7.31 -0.80 -8.49
N ARG A 277 8.43 -0.11 -8.39
CA ARG A 277 9.74 -0.75 -8.48
C ARG A 277 10.76 -0.09 -7.57
N MET A 278 11.64 -0.89 -7.02
CA MET A 278 12.83 -0.44 -6.31
C MET A 278 13.98 -0.21 -7.30
N HIS A 279 14.87 0.73 -6.99
CA HIS A 279 16.10 0.95 -7.74
C HIS A 279 17.33 0.35 -7.05
N SER A 280 17.25 0.10 -5.75
CA SER A 280 18.33 -0.40 -4.93
C SER A 280 17.82 -1.30 -3.81
N ALA A 281 18.63 -2.27 -3.40
CA ALA A 281 18.35 -3.07 -2.22
C ALA A 281 18.21 -2.22 -0.93
N PHE A 282 18.92 -1.10 -0.86
CA PHE A 282 18.85 -0.19 0.29
C PHE A 282 17.57 0.68 0.33
N SER A 283 16.69 0.53 -0.65
CA SER A 283 15.41 1.26 -0.70
C SER A 283 14.40 0.78 0.33
N ALA A 284 14.56 -0.40 0.87
CA ALA A 284 13.64 -0.98 1.85
C ALA A 284 14.38 -1.79 2.93
N PRO A 285 13.79 -1.95 4.13
CA PRO A 285 14.35 -2.79 5.19
C PRO A 285 14.22 -4.29 4.86
N PHE A 286 14.85 -5.14 5.71
CA PHE A 286 14.59 -6.58 5.69
C PHE A 286 13.10 -6.85 5.95
N PRO A 287 12.50 -7.80 5.21
CA PRO A 287 13.09 -8.75 4.24
C PRO A 287 13.12 -8.25 2.78
N LEU A 288 12.58 -7.07 2.47
CA LEU A 288 12.41 -6.58 1.10
C LEU A 288 13.73 -6.38 0.34
N TRP A 289 14.79 -5.93 1.03
CA TRP A 289 16.10 -5.78 0.38
C TRP A 289 16.66 -7.12 -0.10
N LEU A 290 16.43 -8.21 0.66
CA LEU A 290 16.85 -9.55 0.25
C LEU A 290 16.00 -10.05 -0.92
N GLY A 291 14.68 -9.88 -0.83
CA GLY A 291 13.76 -10.19 -1.91
C GLY A 291 14.10 -9.44 -3.20
N TYR A 292 14.48 -8.15 -3.10
CA TYR A 292 14.94 -7.36 -4.25
C TYR A 292 16.13 -8.01 -4.96
N LEU A 293 17.16 -8.42 -4.20
CA LEU A 293 18.36 -9.04 -4.78
C LEU A 293 18.05 -10.39 -5.43
N LEU A 294 17.19 -11.19 -4.82
CA LEU A 294 16.78 -12.48 -5.36
C LEU A 294 15.96 -12.31 -6.64
N ASN A 295 14.94 -11.45 -6.64
CA ASN A 295 14.14 -11.16 -7.82
C ASN A 295 14.96 -10.52 -8.94
N LYS A 296 15.91 -9.64 -8.61
CA LYS A 296 16.78 -8.99 -9.60
C LYS A 296 17.56 -9.99 -10.44
N ARG A 297 17.96 -11.10 -9.82
CA ARG A 297 18.68 -12.21 -10.51
C ARG A 297 17.78 -13.06 -11.38
N CYS A 298 16.55 -13.32 -10.92
CA CYS A 298 15.63 -14.27 -11.56
C CYS A 298 14.72 -13.62 -12.60
N ALA A 299 14.25 -12.39 -12.32
CA ALA A 299 13.18 -11.77 -13.09
C ALA A 299 13.38 -10.27 -13.41
N GLY A 300 14.47 -9.64 -12.96
CA GLY A 300 14.82 -8.26 -13.28
C GLY A 300 14.19 -7.22 -12.37
N GLU A 301 13.52 -6.21 -12.93
CA GLU A 301 12.91 -5.12 -12.15
C GLU A 301 11.81 -5.65 -11.22
N ASN A 302 11.81 -5.18 -9.97
CA ASN A 302 10.89 -5.64 -8.94
C ASN A 302 10.74 -4.62 -7.81
N ASP A 303 9.74 -4.81 -6.95
CA ASP A 303 9.43 -3.98 -5.79
C ASP A 303 10.01 -4.50 -4.45
N GLY A 304 10.82 -5.54 -4.51
CA GLY A 304 11.34 -6.27 -3.35
C GLY A 304 10.69 -7.64 -3.14
N LEU A 305 9.48 -7.88 -3.65
CA LEU A 305 8.79 -9.18 -3.57
C LEU A 305 8.27 -9.63 -4.94
N VAL A 306 7.68 -8.74 -5.72
CA VAL A 306 6.98 -9.05 -6.96
C VAL A 306 7.79 -8.50 -8.14
N PRO A 307 8.08 -9.31 -9.16
CA PRO A 307 8.65 -8.82 -10.42
C PRO A 307 7.66 -7.94 -11.18
N VAL A 308 8.14 -6.89 -11.83
CA VAL A 308 7.30 -6.01 -12.66
C VAL A 308 6.58 -6.81 -13.76
N SER A 309 7.24 -7.78 -14.35
CA SER A 309 6.65 -8.68 -15.35
C SER A 309 5.45 -9.48 -14.83
N SER A 310 5.45 -9.79 -13.54
CA SER A 310 4.40 -10.59 -12.90
C SER A 310 3.11 -9.79 -12.62
N ALA A 311 3.18 -8.48 -12.54
CA ALA A 311 2.05 -7.64 -12.15
C ALA A 311 1.04 -7.35 -13.28
N LYS A 312 1.34 -7.74 -14.50
CA LYS A 312 0.50 -7.48 -15.69
C LYS A 312 -0.58 -8.54 -15.84
N MET A 313 -1.80 -8.12 -16.15
CA MET A 313 -2.87 -9.00 -16.64
C MET A 313 -3.05 -8.80 -18.15
N GLU A 314 -3.55 -9.84 -18.84
CA GLU A 314 -3.84 -9.74 -20.27
C GLU A 314 -4.92 -8.69 -20.55
N ASN A 315 -4.67 -7.86 -21.56
CA ASN A 315 -5.57 -6.79 -21.99
C ASN A 315 -5.90 -5.72 -20.92
N VAL A 316 -5.14 -5.69 -19.80
CA VAL A 316 -5.26 -4.66 -18.77
C VAL A 316 -4.00 -3.79 -18.79
N PRO A 317 -4.13 -2.46 -18.88
CA PRO A 317 -2.98 -1.58 -18.83
C PRO A 317 -2.28 -1.68 -17.47
N LEU A 318 -0.94 -1.82 -17.51
CA LEU A 318 -0.10 -1.75 -16.32
C LEU A 318 0.32 -0.30 -16.08
N LEU A 319 -0.12 0.27 -15.00
CA LEU A 319 0.29 1.60 -14.54
C LEU A 319 1.53 1.48 -13.65
N MET A 320 2.62 2.05 -14.11
CA MET A 320 3.81 2.17 -13.28
C MET A 320 3.68 3.36 -12.34
N VAL A 321 3.93 3.13 -11.06
CA VAL A 321 4.02 4.20 -10.08
C VAL A 321 5.18 5.13 -10.43
N PRO A 322 5.01 6.47 -10.32
CA PRO A 322 6.10 7.40 -10.58
C PRO A 322 7.34 7.11 -9.74
N ASP A 323 8.50 7.15 -10.37
CA ASP A 323 9.76 6.85 -9.71
C ASP A 323 10.13 7.91 -8.66
N ALA A 324 10.40 7.49 -7.45
CA ALA A 324 11.06 8.32 -6.44
C ALA A 324 12.57 8.33 -6.70
N LYS A 325 13.00 9.27 -7.53
CA LYS A 325 14.41 9.52 -7.93
C LYS A 325 15.38 8.32 -7.75
N ARG A 326 16.23 8.34 -6.70
CA ARG A 326 17.29 7.32 -6.52
C ARG A 326 16.82 6.04 -5.81
N ARG A 327 15.73 6.11 -5.07
CA ARG A 327 15.27 5.04 -4.19
C ARG A 327 14.36 4.05 -4.92
N GLY A 328 13.44 4.56 -5.76
CA GLY A 328 12.28 3.80 -6.21
C GLY A 328 11.27 3.58 -5.09
N ILE A 329 10.24 2.80 -5.37
CA ILE A 329 9.12 2.53 -4.46
C ILE A 329 9.04 1.03 -4.21
N SER A 330 9.11 0.63 -2.94
CA SER A 330 9.06 -0.78 -2.54
C SER A 330 7.63 -1.29 -2.39
N HIS A 331 7.50 -2.61 -2.28
CA HIS A 331 6.25 -3.30 -1.98
C HIS A 331 5.53 -2.73 -0.73
N GLY A 332 6.29 -2.48 0.33
CA GLY A 332 5.76 -1.92 1.57
C GLY A 332 5.44 -0.43 1.50
N ASP A 333 6.11 0.33 0.63
CA ASP A 333 5.82 1.75 0.47
C ASP A 333 4.43 1.98 -0.13
N MET A 334 3.95 1.06 -0.97
CA MET A 334 2.63 1.15 -1.59
C MET A 334 1.48 1.00 -0.61
N ILE A 335 1.71 0.48 0.57
CA ILE A 335 0.73 0.40 1.65
C ILE A 335 1.07 1.35 2.83
N ASP A 336 2.01 2.27 2.62
CA ASP A 336 2.49 3.19 3.66
C ASP A 336 2.94 2.47 4.95
N LEU A 337 3.54 1.27 4.79
CA LEU A 337 3.90 0.38 5.90
C LEU A 337 4.77 1.08 6.96
N ASN A 338 5.74 1.84 6.50
CA ASN A 338 6.67 2.57 7.35
C ASN A 338 6.18 3.98 7.71
N ARG A 339 5.05 4.43 7.15
CA ARG A 339 4.51 5.78 7.30
C ARG A 339 5.56 6.85 7.01
N GLU A 340 6.36 6.62 5.98
CA GLU A 340 7.50 7.44 5.60
C GLU A 340 7.12 8.37 4.45
N ASN A 341 7.50 9.65 4.57
CA ASN A 341 7.39 10.59 3.46
C ASN A 341 8.59 10.40 2.53
N ILE A 342 8.34 9.86 1.35
CA ILE A 342 9.37 9.55 0.36
C ILE A 342 9.61 10.79 -0.51
N PRO A 343 10.83 11.32 -0.60
CA PRO A 343 11.11 12.47 -1.44
C PRO A 343 10.74 12.23 -2.91
N GLY A 344 9.80 13.02 -3.42
CA GLY A 344 9.30 12.92 -4.80
C GLY A 344 8.15 11.94 -5.01
N PHE A 345 7.63 11.31 -3.96
CA PHE A 345 6.46 10.44 -4.02
C PHE A 345 5.66 10.49 -2.71
N ASP A 346 4.44 11.02 -2.76
CA ASP A 346 3.48 10.91 -1.65
C ASP A 346 2.47 9.81 -1.98
N VAL A 347 2.56 8.70 -1.28
CA VAL A 347 1.67 7.55 -1.47
C VAL A 347 0.21 7.89 -1.15
N ARG A 348 -0.05 8.77 -0.18
CA ARG A 348 -1.40 9.20 0.20
C ARG A 348 -2.05 9.98 -0.93
N GLU A 349 -1.34 10.96 -1.48
CA GLU A 349 -1.81 11.76 -2.61
C GLU A 349 -1.99 10.90 -3.86
N TRP A 350 -1.08 9.95 -4.09
CA TRP A 350 -1.19 9.02 -5.20
C TRP A 350 -2.50 8.19 -5.13
N TYR A 351 -2.89 7.71 -3.94
CA TYR A 351 -4.17 7.03 -3.76
C TYR A 351 -5.38 7.96 -3.92
N VAL A 352 -5.29 9.20 -3.48
CA VAL A 352 -6.32 10.21 -3.72
C VAL A 352 -6.57 10.39 -5.21
N GLN A 353 -5.49 10.52 -6.00
CA GLN A 353 -5.59 10.63 -7.46
C GLN A 353 -6.13 9.35 -8.12
N LEU A 354 -5.73 8.17 -7.65
CA LEU A 354 -6.25 6.89 -8.11
C LEU A 354 -7.77 6.81 -7.92
N VAL A 355 -8.25 7.14 -6.72
CA VAL A 355 -9.68 7.11 -6.40
C VAL A 355 -10.46 8.20 -7.14
N GLN A 356 -9.89 9.38 -7.31
CA GLN A 356 -10.46 10.43 -8.14
C GLN A 356 -10.66 9.97 -9.60
N GLN A 357 -9.70 9.25 -10.16
CA GLN A 357 -9.83 8.66 -11.50
C GLN A 357 -10.96 7.63 -11.58
N LEU A 358 -11.15 6.79 -10.56
CA LEU A 358 -12.29 5.87 -10.47
C LEU A 358 -13.61 6.65 -10.45
N LYS A 359 -13.71 7.70 -9.63
CA LYS A 359 -14.89 8.59 -9.59
C LYS A 359 -15.18 9.21 -10.95
N GLN A 360 -14.17 9.74 -11.66
CA GLN A 360 -14.31 10.36 -12.99
C GLN A 360 -14.78 9.35 -14.05
N LYS A 361 -14.47 8.06 -13.88
CA LYS A 361 -14.96 6.97 -14.74
C LYS A 361 -16.37 6.51 -14.37
N GLY A 362 -16.99 7.05 -13.31
CA GLY A 362 -18.35 6.72 -12.89
C GLY A 362 -18.45 5.56 -11.90
N PHE A 363 -17.35 5.12 -11.33
CA PHE A 363 -17.29 4.04 -10.33
C PHE A 363 -17.56 4.50 -8.91
#